data_e558a40eee7ab6424e4ce36d037b8152
#
_entry.id   e558a40eee7ab6424e4ce36d037b8152
#
_cell.length_a   1.000
_cell.length_b   1.000
_cell.length_c   1.000
_cell.angle_alpha   90.00
_cell.angle_beta   90.00
_cell.angle_gamma   90.00
#
_symmetry.space_group_name_H-M   'P 1'
#
loop_
_entity.id
_entity.type
_entity.pdbx_description
1 polymer ?
#
loop_
_entity_poly.entity_id
_entity_poly.type
_entity_poly.pdbx_seq_one_letter_code
_entity_poly.pdbx_strand_id
1 'polypeptide(L)'
;MSSFRIEDEAPPGPLGVTHPLLAALYEGRVFKVAPTAESLQLTLGANAILEHELGGEIRSAHARIGEAAHFEAIGRARRIFYLERAFQRHAMRITAGLGLDIARIAFDPIRVRVIQSGGHENPRARAVYYPHRDTWYGHPSALVTVWIPLHALPEDETFVFHPEKWREPVPNDSEIFDYDEWVSKGWGLKIGWQRKNDGLEARYPGVTEAVHLGPGVGFSCQRGETLLFSGAHFHRTLPQAKGRTRFSLDFRIVQLEDAEAGRGAPNVDNRSRGSALVDYVRGVDFVGEL
;
A
#
# COMPACT_ATOMS: atom_id res chain seq x y z
N MET A 1 -3.35 -22.26 -18.21
CA MET A 1 -3.04 -21.10 -17.35
C MET A 1 -3.94 -21.20 -16.13
N SER A 2 -3.39 -21.24 -14.91
CA SER A 2 -4.21 -21.18 -13.68
C SER A 2 -4.98 -19.86 -13.68
N SER A 3 -6.29 -19.90 -13.45
CA SER A 3 -7.09 -18.68 -13.35
C SER A 3 -6.59 -17.87 -12.16
N PHE A 4 -6.30 -16.59 -12.34
CA PHE A 4 -5.97 -15.68 -11.24
C PHE A 4 -7.13 -15.66 -10.23
N ARG A 5 -6.79 -15.82 -8.97
CA ARG A 5 -7.75 -15.74 -7.86
C ARG A 5 -7.09 -15.16 -6.61
N ILE A 6 -7.88 -14.56 -5.76
CA ILE A 6 -7.47 -14.17 -4.41
C ILE A 6 -7.76 -15.34 -3.49
N GLU A 7 -6.73 -15.80 -2.78
CA GLU A 7 -6.78 -16.97 -1.91
C GLU A 7 -7.03 -16.55 -0.47
N ASP A 8 -7.88 -17.29 0.25
CA ASP A 8 -8.27 -16.93 1.62
C ASP A 8 -7.26 -17.41 2.69
N GLU A 9 -6.31 -18.29 2.30
CA GLU A 9 -5.30 -18.81 3.22
C GLU A 9 -3.90 -18.66 2.64
N ALA A 10 -2.99 -18.11 3.46
CA ALA A 10 -1.58 -18.05 3.14
C ALA A 10 -0.91 -19.42 3.38
N PRO A 11 0.03 -19.86 2.53
CA PRO A 11 0.71 -21.13 2.72
C PRO A 11 1.54 -21.10 4.01
N PRO A 12 1.37 -22.09 4.90
CA PRO A 12 2.29 -22.28 6.02
C PRO A 12 3.65 -22.79 5.51
N GLY A 13 4.69 -22.48 6.23
CA GLY A 13 5.97 -23.01 5.81
C GLY A 13 7.10 -22.82 6.80
N PRO A 14 8.12 -23.67 6.69
CA PRO A 14 9.32 -23.52 7.49
C PRO A 14 10.10 -22.28 7.10
N LEU A 15 10.89 -21.77 8.01
CA LEU A 15 11.88 -20.72 7.77
C LEU A 15 12.94 -21.26 6.79
N GLY A 16 12.93 -20.74 5.59
CA GLY A 16 13.90 -21.03 4.54
C GLY A 16 14.67 -19.77 4.13
N VAL A 17 15.44 -19.86 3.06
CA VAL A 17 16.08 -18.67 2.47
C VAL A 17 15.00 -17.68 2.07
N THR A 18 13.98 -18.13 1.33
CA THR A 18 12.74 -17.37 1.09
C THR A 18 11.58 -18.11 1.74
N HIS A 19 10.77 -17.43 2.52
CA HIS A 19 9.58 -18.02 3.15
C HIS A 19 8.55 -18.43 2.08
N PRO A 20 7.86 -19.59 2.22
CA PRO A 20 6.89 -20.08 1.22
C PRO A 20 5.80 -19.07 0.85
N LEU A 21 5.30 -18.30 1.82
CA LEU A 21 4.36 -17.19 1.56
C LEU A 21 4.98 -16.15 0.62
N LEU A 22 6.21 -15.71 0.88
CA LEU A 22 6.89 -14.73 0.03
C LEU A 22 7.16 -15.30 -1.36
N ALA A 23 7.60 -16.54 -1.46
CA ALA A 23 7.81 -17.22 -2.75
C ALA A 23 6.50 -17.26 -3.57
N ALA A 24 5.38 -17.61 -2.94
CA ALA A 24 4.08 -17.63 -3.60
C ALA A 24 3.63 -16.23 -4.08
N LEU A 25 3.89 -15.19 -3.27
CA LEU A 25 3.62 -13.80 -3.64
C LEU A 25 4.50 -13.33 -4.80
N TYR A 26 5.77 -13.76 -4.84
CA TYR A 26 6.69 -13.47 -5.95
C TYR A 26 6.31 -14.19 -7.25
N GLU A 27 5.55 -15.27 -7.16
CA GLU A 27 4.95 -15.96 -8.31
C GLU A 27 3.64 -15.33 -8.79
N GLY A 28 3.14 -14.31 -8.08
CA GLY A 28 1.94 -13.56 -8.44
C GLY A 28 0.65 -14.05 -7.77
N ARG A 29 0.76 -14.90 -6.75
CA ARG A 29 -0.41 -15.23 -5.92
C ARG A 29 -0.78 -14.03 -5.05
N VAL A 30 -2.05 -13.93 -4.71
CA VAL A 30 -2.61 -12.90 -3.84
C VAL A 30 -3.40 -13.59 -2.74
N PHE A 31 -3.20 -13.14 -1.49
CA PHE A 31 -3.86 -13.74 -0.34
C PHE A 31 -4.71 -12.71 0.41
N LYS A 32 -5.89 -13.12 0.85
CA LYS A 32 -6.76 -12.37 1.74
C LYS A 32 -6.92 -13.15 3.03
N VAL A 33 -6.17 -12.74 4.04
CA VAL A 33 -6.10 -13.41 5.35
C VAL A 33 -7.21 -12.88 6.25
N ALA A 34 -7.86 -13.78 6.97
CA ALA A 34 -8.91 -13.44 7.93
C ALA A 34 -8.44 -12.44 9.00
N PRO A 35 -9.35 -11.65 9.58
CA PRO A 35 -9.00 -10.72 10.65
C PRO A 35 -8.34 -11.44 11.83
N THR A 36 -7.24 -10.87 12.31
CA THR A 36 -6.57 -11.30 13.55
C THR A 36 -6.88 -10.32 14.68
N ALA A 37 -6.62 -10.71 15.92
CA ALA A 37 -6.74 -9.81 17.06
C ALA A 37 -5.90 -8.54 16.84
N GLU A 38 -4.69 -8.70 16.27
CA GLU A 38 -3.76 -7.59 16.02
C GLU A 38 -4.27 -6.65 14.91
N SER A 39 -4.73 -7.18 13.78
CA SER A 39 -5.28 -6.34 12.71
C SER A 39 -6.56 -5.62 13.12
N LEU A 40 -7.40 -6.25 13.97
CA LEU A 40 -8.58 -5.60 14.53
C LEU A 40 -8.21 -4.48 15.51
N GLN A 41 -7.23 -4.68 16.40
CA GLN A 41 -6.73 -3.64 17.31
C GLN A 41 -6.15 -2.46 16.54
N LEU A 42 -5.33 -2.74 15.51
CA LEU A 42 -4.81 -1.70 14.62
C LEU A 42 -5.94 -0.89 13.99
N THR A 43 -6.97 -1.55 13.43
CA THR A 43 -8.08 -0.83 12.79
C THR A 43 -8.93 -0.04 13.78
N LEU A 44 -9.10 -0.51 15.01
CA LEU A 44 -9.80 0.22 16.08
C LEU A 44 -9.03 1.49 16.48
N GLY A 45 -7.72 1.36 16.73
CA GLY A 45 -6.87 2.50 17.07
C GLY A 45 -6.83 3.54 15.94
N ALA A 46 -6.72 3.07 14.70
CA ALA A 46 -6.73 3.95 13.53
C ALA A 46 -8.06 4.70 13.35
N ASN A 47 -9.19 4.01 13.54
CA ASN A 47 -10.49 4.66 13.47
C ASN A 47 -10.66 5.71 14.58
N ALA A 48 -10.24 5.41 15.82
CA ALA A 48 -10.33 6.36 16.93
C ALA A 48 -9.53 7.66 16.65
N ILE A 49 -8.33 7.53 16.07
CA ILE A 49 -7.53 8.71 15.66
C ILE A 49 -8.23 9.48 14.55
N LEU A 50 -8.71 8.79 13.52
CA LEU A 50 -9.40 9.44 12.41
C LEU A 50 -10.70 10.12 12.86
N GLU A 51 -11.48 9.49 13.73
CA GLU A 51 -12.69 10.08 14.32
C GLU A 51 -12.37 11.32 15.14
N HIS A 52 -11.29 11.30 15.93
CA HIS A 52 -10.82 12.46 16.67
C HIS A 52 -10.42 13.60 15.74
N GLU A 53 -9.57 13.34 14.76
CA GLU A 53 -9.05 14.35 13.86
C GLU A 53 -10.12 14.93 12.92
N LEU A 54 -11.08 14.11 12.49
CA LEU A 54 -12.17 14.50 11.61
C LEU A 54 -13.43 14.98 12.37
N GLY A 55 -13.45 14.88 13.68
CA GLY A 55 -14.56 15.31 14.54
C GLY A 55 -15.82 14.46 14.35
N GLY A 56 -15.70 13.12 14.31
CA GLY A 56 -16.80 12.16 14.22
C GLY A 56 -16.72 11.20 13.04
N GLU A 57 -17.86 10.78 12.49
CA GLU A 57 -17.95 9.77 11.44
C GLU A 57 -17.02 10.09 10.26
N ILE A 58 -16.12 9.16 9.95
CA ILE A 58 -14.98 9.39 9.05
C ILE A 58 -15.35 9.38 7.57
N ARG A 59 -16.29 8.51 7.15
CA ARG A 59 -16.55 8.27 5.73
C ARG A 59 -17.28 9.41 5.04
N SER A 60 -18.05 10.19 5.79
CA SER A 60 -18.76 11.39 5.31
C SER A 60 -18.09 12.70 5.71
N ALA A 61 -16.99 12.65 6.45
CA ALA A 61 -16.32 13.83 7.00
C ALA A 61 -15.99 14.89 5.94
N HIS A 62 -15.56 14.47 4.75
CA HIS A 62 -15.23 15.37 3.63
C HIS A 62 -16.38 16.32 3.26
N ALA A 63 -17.63 15.83 3.32
CA ALA A 63 -18.82 16.65 3.04
C ALA A 63 -19.20 17.55 4.24
N ARG A 64 -18.90 17.12 5.47
CA ARG A 64 -19.27 17.82 6.71
C ARG A 64 -18.34 18.98 7.05
N ILE A 65 -17.01 18.79 6.92
CA ILE A 65 -16.03 19.80 7.35
C ILE A 65 -15.38 20.56 6.18
N GLY A 66 -15.67 20.19 4.95
CA GLY A 66 -15.10 20.80 3.75
C GLY A 66 -13.70 20.30 3.39
N GLU A 67 -13.29 20.53 2.15
CA GLU A 67 -12.07 19.95 1.55
C GLU A 67 -10.79 20.36 2.31
N ALA A 68 -10.62 21.64 2.61
CA ALA A 68 -9.39 22.14 3.24
C ALA A 68 -9.20 21.55 4.67
N ALA A 69 -10.24 21.62 5.52
CA ALA A 69 -10.19 21.10 6.87
C ALA A 69 -10.03 19.56 6.87
N HIS A 70 -10.70 18.87 5.95
CA HIS A 70 -10.54 17.44 5.78
C HIS A 70 -9.10 17.08 5.41
N PHE A 71 -8.48 17.79 4.47
CA PHE A 71 -7.10 17.58 4.05
C PHE A 71 -6.10 17.77 5.20
N GLU A 72 -6.25 18.84 5.99
CA GLU A 72 -5.40 19.10 7.15
C GLU A 72 -5.55 18.04 8.25
N ALA A 73 -6.78 17.64 8.56
CA ALA A 73 -7.06 16.59 9.53
C ALA A 73 -6.44 15.24 9.11
N ILE A 74 -6.60 14.86 7.84
CA ILE A 74 -5.94 13.67 7.29
C ILE A 74 -4.41 13.79 7.35
N GLY A 75 -3.86 14.98 7.11
CA GLY A 75 -2.43 15.26 7.24
C GLY A 75 -1.90 14.98 8.65
N ARG A 76 -2.64 15.41 9.69
CA ARG A 76 -2.27 15.13 11.09
C ARG A 76 -2.35 13.64 11.41
N ALA A 77 -3.46 12.97 11.06
CA ALA A 77 -3.61 11.52 11.24
C ALA A 77 -2.49 10.73 10.55
N ARG A 78 -2.14 11.06 9.32
CA ARG A 78 -1.03 10.43 8.57
C ARG A 78 0.28 10.50 9.32
N ARG A 79 0.60 11.65 9.92
CA ARG A 79 1.83 11.81 10.71
C ARG A 79 1.85 10.89 11.92
N ILE A 80 0.72 10.72 12.61
CA ILE A 80 0.60 9.81 13.76
C ILE A 80 0.89 8.38 13.29
N PHE A 81 0.20 7.89 12.26
CA PHE A 81 0.39 6.52 11.76
C PHE A 81 1.81 6.24 11.30
N TYR A 82 2.44 7.23 10.68
CA TYR A 82 3.79 7.08 10.14
C TYR A 82 4.87 7.14 11.23
N LEU A 83 4.73 8.03 12.21
CA LEU A 83 5.79 8.32 13.17
C LEU A 83 5.68 7.54 14.49
N GLU A 84 4.46 7.20 14.90
CA GLU A 84 4.24 6.58 16.21
C GLU A 84 4.70 5.11 16.22
N ARG A 85 5.63 4.79 17.11
CA ARG A 85 6.17 3.44 17.26
C ARG A 85 5.11 2.38 17.55
N ALA A 86 3.98 2.76 18.19
CA ALA A 86 2.86 1.86 18.42
C ALA A 86 2.29 1.27 17.12
N PHE A 87 2.14 2.10 16.07
CA PHE A 87 1.68 1.63 14.76
C PHE A 87 2.71 0.75 14.05
N GLN A 88 3.98 1.10 14.16
CA GLN A 88 5.07 0.27 13.63
C GLN A 88 5.11 -1.11 14.32
N ARG A 89 4.84 -1.15 15.63
CA ARG A 89 4.72 -2.40 16.39
C ARG A 89 3.56 -3.26 15.90
N HIS A 90 2.41 -2.67 15.60
CA HIS A 90 1.28 -3.39 14.97
C HIS A 90 1.69 -4.00 13.63
N ALA A 91 2.40 -3.26 12.77
CA ALA A 91 2.89 -3.79 11.50
C ALA A 91 3.76 -5.03 11.71
N MET A 92 4.67 -4.99 12.69
CA MET A 92 5.55 -6.12 12.99
C MET A 92 4.81 -7.32 13.58
N ARG A 93 3.83 -7.10 14.47
CA ARG A 93 3.02 -8.20 15.02
C ARG A 93 2.15 -8.87 13.95
N ILE A 94 1.58 -8.09 13.04
CA ILE A 94 0.85 -8.63 11.89
C ILE A 94 1.81 -9.46 11.02
N THR A 95 3.01 -8.95 10.75
CA THR A 95 4.03 -9.64 9.96
C THR A 95 4.48 -10.95 10.62
N ALA A 96 4.73 -10.94 11.94
CA ALA A 96 5.05 -12.14 12.71
C ALA A 96 3.89 -13.16 12.70
N GLY A 97 2.65 -12.68 12.80
CA GLY A 97 1.43 -13.51 12.71
C GLY A 97 1.25 -14.22 11.36
N LEU A 98 1.90 -13.72 10.30
CA LEU A 98 1.98 -14.37 9.00
C LEU A 98 3.06 -15.48 8.95
N GLY A 99 3.76 -15.74 10.06
CA GLY A 99 4.84 -16.72 10.15
C GLY A 99 6.18 -16.21 9.64
N LEU A 100 6.31 -14.92 9.32
CA LEU A 100 7.56 -14.33 8.83
C LEU A 100 8.52 -14.03 10.00
N ASP A 101 9.81 -14.30 9.78
CA ASP A 101 10.87 -13.92 10.72
C ASP A 101 11.13 -12.41 10.62
N ILE A 102 10.61 -11.65 11.57
CA ILE A 102 10.73 -10.20 11.58
C ILE A 102 12.18 -9.69 11.63
N ALA A 103 13.12 -10.47 12.19
CA ALA A 103 14.52 -10.09 12.21
C ALA A 103 15.13 -9.98 10.80
N ARG A 104 14.52 -10.66 9.82
CA ARG A 104 14.94 -10.69 8.41
C ARG A 104 14.11 -9.72 7.53
N ILE A 105 13.10 -9.05 8.12
CA ILE A 105 12.20 -8.15 7.40
C ILE A 105 12.59 -6.69 7.62
N ALA A 106 12.49 -5.89 6.58
CA ALA A 106 12.36 -4.44 6.67
C ALA A 106 10.96 -4.03 6.18
N PHE A 107 10.44 -2.95 6.71
CA PHE A 107 9.10 -2.47 6.36
C PHE A 107 9.05 -0.94 6.26
N ASP A 108 8.21 -0.40 5.40
CA ASP A 108 7.90 1.01 5.46
C ASP A 108 6.82 1.27 6.54
N PRO A 109 6.85 2.41 7.23
CA PRO A 109 5.85 2.74 8.26
C PRO A 109 4.42 2.75 7.69
N ILE A 110 3.45 2.43 8.57
CA ILE A 110 2.03 2.37 8.18
C ILE A 110 1.56 3.71 7.60
N ARG A 111 0.85 3.60 6.48
CA ARG A 111 0.23 4.73 5.78
C ARG A 111 -1.28 4.57 5.74
N VAL A 112 -2.01 5.66 6.01
CA VAL A 112 -3.45 5.68 5.74
C VAL A 112 -3.70 6.12 4.31
N ARG A 113 -4.47 5.32 3.59
CA ARG A 113 -4.99 5.63 2.26
C ARG A 113 -6.39 6.18 2.39
N VAL A 114 -6.61 7.32 1.80
CA VAL A 114 -7.89 8.01 1.81
C VAL A 114 -8.32 8.24 0.37
N ILE A 115 -9.36 7.56 -0.05
CA ILE A 115 -9.94 7.71 -1.38
C ILE A 115 -11.30 8.39 -1.22
N GLN A 116 -11.28 9.70 -1.40
CA GLN A 116 -12.44 10.54 -1.20
C GLN A 116 -13.51 10.28 -2.26
N SER A 117 -14.77 10.30 -1.85
CA SER A 117 -15.89 10.27 -2.80
C SER A 117 -15.82 11.46 -3.75
N GLY A 118 -15.98 11.20 -5.05
CA GLY A 118 -15.82 12.22 -6.11
C GLY A 118 -14.36 12.60 -6.40
N GLY A 119 -13.38 12.07 -5.67
CA GLY A 119 -11.96 12.43 -5.81
C GLY A 119 -11.38 12.15 -7.21
N HIS A 120 -11.96 11.23 -7.97
CA HIS A 120 -11.54 10.93 -9.35
C HIS A 120 -11.82 12.10 -10.32
N GLU A 121 -12.73 12.98 -9.98
CA GLU A 121 -13.04 14.20 -10.73
C GLU A 121 -12.12 15.38 -10.35
N ASN A 122 -11.43 15.27 -9.19
CA ASN A 122 -10.52 16.30 -8.72
C ASN A 122 -9.12 16.12 -9.35
N PRO A 123 -8.63 17.06 -10.17
CA PRO A 123 -7.30 16.96 -10.79
C PRO A 123 -6.15 16.74 -9.80
N ARG A 124 -6.28 17.25 -8.55
CA ARG A 124 -5.28 17.10 -7.49
C ARG A 124 -5.26 15.71 -6.88
N ALA A 125 -6.36 14.95 -6.97
CA ALA A 125 -6.49 13.60 -6.44
C ALA A 125 -6.30 12.51 -7.51
N ARG A 126 -6.20 12.88 -8.77
CA ARG A 126 -6.25 11.97 -9.92
C ARG A 126 -5.17 10.90 -9.88
N ALA A 127 -3.98 11.22 -9.39
CA ALA A 127 -2.84 10.29 -9.37
C ALA A 127 -3.10 9.00 -8.58
N VAL A 128 -3.95 9.01 -7.54
CA VAL A 128 -4.28 7.79 -6.76
C VAL A 128 -5.12 6.77 -7.54
N TYR A 129 -5.70 7.19 -8.66
CA TYR A 129 -6.54 6.34 -9.51
C TYR A 129 -5.79 5.79 -10.73
N TYR A 130 -4.55 6.23 -10.96
CA TYR A 130 -3.77 5.77 -12.10
C TYR A 130 -3.41 4.30 -11.94
N PRO A 131 -3.53 3.52 -13.02
CA PRO A 131 -3.01 2.18 -13.05
C PRO A 131 -1.48 2.22 -12.88
N HIS A 132 -0.94 1.38 -11.99
CA HIS A 132 0.49 1.36 -11.69
C HIS A 132 0.95 0.02 -11.10
N ARG A 133 2.26 -0.11 -10.94
CA ARG A 133 2.90 -1.09 -10.07
C ARG A 133 3.58 -0.33 -8.93
N ASP A 134 3.52 -0.86 -7.72
CA ASP A 134 4.22 -0.25 -6.59
C ASP A 134 5.74 -0.21 -6.81
N THR A 135 6.28 -1.16 -7.57
CA THR A 135 7.71 -1.20 -7.92
C THR A 135 8.19 0.02 -8.72
N TRP A 136 7.30 0.75 -9.40
CA TRP A 136 7.65 1.96 -10.13
C TRP A 136 8.10 3.14 -9.24
N TYR A 137 8.02 2.98 -7.92
CA TYR A 137 8.37 4.01 -6.94
C TYR A 137 9.68 3.70 -6.20
N GLY A 138 10.67 3.12 -6.88
CA GLY A 138 11.97 2.81 -6.30
C GLY A 138 11.97 1.62 -5.33
N HIS A 139 10.93 0.80 -5.36
CA HIS A 139 10.85 -0.38 -4.52
C HIS A 139 11.49 -1.61 -5.19
N PRO A 140 12.10 -2.52 -4.42
CA PRO A 140 12.68 -3.75 -4.96
C PRO A 140 11.61 -4.74 -5.44
N SER A 141 12.01 -5.68 -6.28
CA SER A 141 11.13 -6.77 -6.76
C SER A 141 10.62 -7.68 -5.64
N ALA A 142 11.31 -7.73 -4.50
CA ALA A 142 10.92 -8.44 -3.29
C ALA A 142 9.82 -7.74 -2.48
N LEU A 143 9.29 -6.62 -2.96
CA LEU A 143 8.24 -5.88 -2.28
C LEU A 143 6.94 -6.66 -2.16
N VAL A 144 6.42 -6.75 -0.95
CA VAL A 144 5.07 -7.23 -0.65
C VAL A 144 4.27 -6.12 0.03
N THR A 145 3.11 -5.82 -0.51
CA THR A 145 2.17 -4.87 0.07
C THR A 145 1.21 -5.59 1.00
N VAL A 146 1.07 -5.07 2.21
CA VAL A 146 0.12 -5.48 3.24
C VAL A 146 -0.95 -4.39 3.32
N TRP A 147 -2.17 -4.70 2.92
CA TRP A 147 -3.27 -3.73 2.85
C TRP A 147 -4.43 -4.18 3.73
N ILE A 148 -4.98 -3.25 4.55
CA ILE A 148 -5.98 -3.54 5.59
C ILE A 148 -7.08 -2.47 5.54
N PRO A 149 -8.35 -2.81 5.25
CA PRO A 149 -9.44 -1.86 5.27
C PRO A 149 -9.88 -1.51 6.70
N LEU A 150 -10.28 -0.26 6.92
CA LEU A 150 -10.78 0.20 8.21
C LEU A 150 -12.28 -0.08 8.42
N HIS A 151 -12.97 -0.50 7.38
CA HIS A 151 -14.38 -0.86 7.38
C HIS A 151 -14.66 -1.89 6.30
N ALA A 152 -15.84 -2.53 6.34
CA ALA A 152 -16.24 -3.42 5.26
C ALA A 152 -16.36 -2.66 3.93
N LEU A 153 -15.80 -3.24 2.89
CA LEU A 153 -15.76 -2.68 1.54
C LEU A 153 -16.36 -3.69 0.54
N PRO A 154 -17.39 -3.32 -0.21
CA PRO A 154 -17.80 -4.08 -1.37
C PRO A 154 -16.76 -3.95 -2.48
N GLU A 155 -16.84 -4.82 -3.47
CA GLU A 155 -15.86 -4.91 -4.56
C GLU A 155 -15.66 -3.58 -5.30
N ASP A 156 -16.73 -2.84 -5.53
CA ASP A 156 -16.73 -1.58 -6.25
C ASP A 156 -16.17 -0.38 -5.43
N GLU A 157 -15.84 -0.59 -4.16
CA GLU A 157 -15.18 0.40 -3.31
C GLU A 157 -13.68 0.10 -3.05
N THR A 158 -13.11 -0.95 -3.64
CA THR A 158 -11.71 -1.36 -3.43
C THR A 158 -10.81 -0.89 -4.58
N PHE A 159 -10.01 -1.76 -5.10
CA PHE A 159 -9.18 -1.61 -6.29
C PHE A 159 -9.19 -2.91 -7.09
N VAL A 160 -8.73 -2.87 -8.32
CA VAL A 160 -8.71 -4.05 -9.20
C VAL A 160 -7.29 -4.38 -9.62
N PHE A 161 -7.01 -5.67 -9.70
CA PHE A 161 -5.82 -6.20 -10.33
C PHE A 161 -6.08 -6.46 -11.82
N HIS A 162 -5.03 -6.35 -12.62
CA HIS A 162 -5.02 -6.71 -14.04
C HIS A 162 -4.05 -7.88 -14.26
N PRO A 163 -4.47 -9.13 -14.05
CA PRO A 163 -3.58 -10.30 -14.01
C PRO A 163 -2.86 -10.56 -15.32
N GLU A 164 -3.46 -10.22 -16.45
CA GLU A 164 -2.83 -10.35 -17.77
C GLU A 164 -1.54 -9.55 -17.87
N LYS A 165 -1.41 -8.47 -17.08
CA LYS A 165 -0.22 -7.62 -17.03
C LYS A 165 0.85 -8.11 -16.05
N TRP A 166 0.69 -9.27 -15.41
CA TRP A 166 1.66 -9.78 -14.43
C TRP A 166 3.08 -9.90 -15.01
N ARG A 167 3.20 -10.43 -16.22
CA ARG A 167 4.47 -10.60 -16.94
C ARG A 167 4.56 -9.79 -18.24
N GLU A 168 3.53 -9.03 -18.54
CA GLU A 168 3.46 -8.19 -19.73
C GLU A 168 3.90 -6.76 -19.39
N PRO A 169 4.96 -6.23 -20.03
CA PRO A 169 5.35 -4.84 -19.85
C PRO A 169 4.25 -3.88 -20.27
N VAL A 170 4.10 -2.80 -19.52
CA VAL A 170 3.17 -1.71 -19.82
C VAL A 170 4.00 -0.44 -20.11
N PRO A 171 3.76 0.28 -21.23
CA PRO A 171 4.38 1.57 -21.49
C PRO A 171 4.11 2.53 -20.33
N ASN A 172 5.17 2.99 -19.68
CA ASN A 172 5.09 3.84 -18.51
C ASN A 172 6.26 4.83 -18.49
N ASP A 173 6.21 5.80 -17.61
CA ASP A 173 7.25 6.82 -17.42
C ASP A 173 7.95 6.70 -16.06
N SER A 174 8.13 5.46 -15.53
CA SER A 174 8.73 5.27 -14.21
C SER A 174 10.15 5.82 -14.08
N GLU A 175 10.87 6.05 -15.17
CA GLU A 175 12.17 6.74 -15.18
C GLU A 175 12.13 8.18 -14.66
N ILE A 176 10.94 8.82 -14.61
CA ILE A 176 10.82 10.16 -14.00
C ILE A 176 10.94 10.11 -12.47
N PHE A 177 10.78 8.92 -11.88
CA PHE A 177 10.82 8.75 -10.44
C PHE A 177 12.22 8.32 -9.99
N ASP A 178 12.82 9.17 -9.17
CA ASP A 178 14.08 8.92 -8.50
C ASP A 178 13.83 9.03 -6.99
N TYR A 179 14.01 7.94 -6.25
CA TYR A 179 13.69 7.92 -4.82
C TYR A 179 14.64 8.82 -4.01
N ASP A 180 15.91 8.88 -4.38
CA ASP A 180 16.90 9.72 -3.68
C ASP A 180 16.59 11.20 -3.89
N GLU A 181 16.19 11.59 -5.11
CA GLU A 181 15.70 12.93 -5.39
C GLU A 181 14.38 13.22 -4.63
N TRP A 182 13.48 12.25 -4.55
CA TRP A 182 12.23 12.33 -3.79
C TRP A 182 12.50 12.67 -2.31
N VAL A 183 13.42 11.93 -1.68
CA VAL A 183 13.80 12.16 -0.28
C VAL A 183 14.48 13.49 -0.11
N SER A 184 15.43 13.84 -0.98
CA SER A 184 16.18 15.10 -0.90
C SER A 184 15.29 16.34 -1.00
N LYS A 185 14.21 16.25 -1.76
CA LYS A 185 13.17 17.29 -1.84
C LYS A 185 12.22 17.28 -0.63
N GLY A 186 12.45 16.40 0.34
CA GLY A 186 11.65 16.26 1.56
C GLY A 186 10.27 15.64 1.33
N TRP A 187 10.08 14.85 0.26
CA TRP A 187 8.85 14.14 0.01
C TRP A 187 8.74 12.85 0.82
N GLY A 188 9.87 12.26 1.25
CA GLY A 188 9.91 11.01 2.03
C GLY A 188 9.10 11.08 3.34
N LEU A 189 9.20 12.20 4.07
CA LEU A 189 8.40 12.45 5.28
C LEU A 189 6.99 12.99 4.97
N LYS A 190 6.68 13.20 3.71
CA LYS A 190 5.39 13.73 3.32
C LYS A 190 4.48 12.63 2.92
N ILE A 191 3.71 12.36 3.84
CA ILE A 191 2.65 11.39 3.87
C ILE A 191 1.55 11.86 2.93
N GLY A 192 1.70 11.45 1.69
CA GLY A 192 0.81 11.82 0.61
C GLY A 192 1.38 12.95 -0.26
N TRP A 193 0.97 12.92 -1.50
CA TRP A 193 1.25 13.91 -2.50
C TRP A 193 0.65 15.23 -2.06
N GLN A 194 1.50 16.07 -1.58
CA GLN A 194 1.14 17.39 -1.14
C GLN A 194 1.86 18.38 -2.01
N ARG A 195 1.10 19.35 -2.47
CA ARG A 195 1.67 20.56 -3.05
C ARG A 195 2.51 21.23 -1.97
N LYS A 196 3.80 21.41 -2.21
CA LYS A 196 4.61 22.32 -1.40
C LYS A 196 4.09 23.74 -1.62
N ASN A 197 4.16 24.57 -0.58
CA ASN A 197 3.86 25.99 -0.69
C ASN A 197 4.78 26.73 -1.67
N ASP A 198 5.88 26.10 -2.11
CA ASP A 198 6.84 26.59 -3.10
C ASP A 198 6.43 26.30 -4.56
N GLY A 199 5.25 25.74 -4.78
CA GLY A 199 4.74 25.42 -6.12
C GLY A 199 5.28 24.15 -6.75
N LEU A 200 6.17 23.43 -6.07
CA LEU A 200 6.67 22.14 -6.54
C LEU A 200 5.60 21.06 -6.38
N GLU A 201 5.28 20.36 -7.45
CA GLU A 201 4.38 19.21 -7.45
C GLU A 201 5.22 17.92 -7.58
N ALA A 202 4.88 16.93 -6.77
CA ALA A 202 5.46 15.61 -6.93
C ALA A 202 4.93 14.97 -8.23
N ARG A 203 5.82 14.44 -9.03
CA ARG A 203 5.47 13.70 -10.24
C ARG A 203 5.45 12.22 -9.92
N TYR A 204 4.38 11.56 -10.30
CA TYR A 204 4.19 10.13 -10.08
C TYR A 204 4.22 9.40 -11.42
N PRO A 205 4.87 8.23 -11.49
CA PRO A 205 4.83 7.36 -12.64
C PRO A 205 3.41 7.00 -13.05
N GLY A 206 3.19 6.92 -14.34
CA GLY A 206 1.92 6.51 -14.92
C GLY A 206 2.10 5.81 -16.25
N VAL A 207 0.99 5.32 -16.78
CA VAL A 207 0.94 4.73 -18.13
C VAL A 207 1.00 5.86 -19.15
N THR A 208 1.88 5.73 -20.15
CA THR A 208 2.14 6.78 -21.15
C THR A 208 1.32 6.65 -22.42
N GLU A 209 0.75 5.47 -22.66
CA GLU A 209 -0.04 5.17 -23.87
C GLU A 209 -1.34 4.47 -23.49
N ALA A 210 -2.32 4.51 -24.39
CA ALA A 210 -3.53 3.71 -24.22
C ALA A 210 -3.19 2.21 -24.26
N VAL A 211 -3.42 1.53 -23.16
CA VAL A 211 -3.13 0.10 -23.00
C VAL A 211 -4.43 -0.67 -22.78
N HIS A 212 -4.58 -1.76 -23.51
CA HIS A 212 -5.62 -2.72 -23.17
C HIS A 212 -5.27 -3.43 -21.87
N LEU A 213 -6.05 -3.14 -20.81
CA LEU A 213 -5.77 -3.64 -19.47
C LEU A 213 -6.27 -5.08 -19.24
N GLY A 214 -7.10 -5.59 -20.13
CA GLY A 214 -7.83 -6.83 -19.89
C GLY A 214 -8.87 -6.69 -18.76
N PRO A 215 -9.56 -7.78 -18.40
CA PRO A 215 -10.51 -7.79 -17.32
C PRO A 215 -9.81 -7.50 -15.99
N GLY A 216 -10.40 -6.59 -15.21
CA GLY A 216 -9.98 -6.36 -13.83
C GLY A 216 -10.55 -7.40 -12.89
N VAL A 217 -9.78 -7.85 -11.92
CA VAL A 217 -10.25 -8.71 -10.83
C VAL A 217 -10.31 -7.88 -9.55
N GLY A 218 -11.53 -7.63 -9.09
CA GLY A 218 -11.84 -6.95 -7.84
C GLY A 218 -12.01 -7.92 -6.68
N PHE A 219 -12.31 -7.39 -5.51
CA PHE A 219 -12.55 -8.16 -4.29
C PHE A 219 -13.36 -7.34 -3.29
N SER A 220 -14.14 -8.02 -2.46
CA SER A 220 -14.69 -7.44 -1.23
C SER A 220 -13.78 -7.74 -0.05
N CYS A 221 -13.83 -6.90 0.98
CA CYS A 221 -12.98 -7.06 2.14
C CYS A 221 -13.70 -6.61 3.42
N GLN A 222 -13.56 -7.38 4.51
CA GLN A 222 -14.08 -7.01 5.81
C GLN A 222 -13.05 -6.18 6.60
N ARG A 223 -13.49 -5.43 7.60
CA ARG A 223 -12.59 -4.69 8.49
C ARG A 223 -11.57 -5.64 9.12
N GLY A 224 -10.29 -5.29 9.01
CA GLY A 224 -9.20 -6.06 9.60
C GLY A 224 -8.76 -7.28 8.81
N GLU A 225 -9.44 -7.66 7.73
CA GLU A 225 -8.85 -8.61 6.77
C GLU A 225 -7.56 -8.02 6.20
N THR A 226 -6.59 -8.87 5.94
CA THR A 226 -5.28 -8.45 5.43
C THR A 226 -5.10 -8.98 4.03
N LEU A 227 -5.01 -8.08 3.05
CA LEU A 227 -4.69 -8.42 1.67
C LEU A 227 -3.18 -8.34 1.46
N LEU A 228 -2.60 -9.43 0.94
CA LEU A 228 -1.17 -9.56 0.66
C LEU A 228 -0.97 -9.72 -0.84
N PHE A 229 -0.14 -8.90 -1.43
CA PHE A 229 0.21 -9.00 -2.85
C PHE A 229 1.61 -8.43 -3.13
N SER A 230 2.25 -8.93 -4.19
CA SER A 230 3.51 -8.35 -4.66
C SER A 230 3.30 -6.96 -5.24
N GLY A 231 4.19 -6.03 -4.96
CA GLY A 231 4.19 -4.70 -5.57
C GLY A 231 4.36 -4.68 -7.11
N ALA A 232 4.70 -5.82 -7.70
CA ALA A 232 4.75 -5.98 -9.15
C ALA A 232 3.37 -6.20 -9.81
N HIS A 233 2.30 -6.41 -9.03
CA HIS A 233 0.96 -6.47 -9.60
C HIS A 233 0.55 -5.13 -10.19
N PHE A 234 0.10 -5.17 -11.45
CA PHE A 234 -0.51 -4.02 -12.09
C PHE A 234 -1.94 -3.86 -11.58
N HIS A 235 -2.23 -2.73 -10.95
CA HIS A 235 -3.52 -2.49 -10.29
C HIS A 235 -3.93 -1.03 -10.38
N ARG A 236 -5.22 -0.77 -10.13
CA ARG A 236 -5.76 0.60 -10.06
C ARG A 236 -6.85 0.71 -9.01
N THR A 237 -6.91 1.85 -8.35
CA THR A 237 -8.01 2.21 -7.44
C THR A 237 -9.29 2.47 -8.21
N LEU A 238 -10.42 1.97 -7.69
CA LEU A 238 -11.74 2.27 -8.23
C LEU A 238 -12.26 3.61 -7.73
N PRO A 239 -12.99 4.38 -8.56
CA PRO A 239 -13.65 5.61 -8.15
C PRO A 239 -14.63 5.38 -7.00
N GLN A 240 -14.62 6.28 -6.02
CA GLN A 240 -15.61 6.29 -4.94
C GLN A 240 -16.71 7.27 -5.31
N ALA A 241 -17.89 6.77 -5.70
CA ALA A 241 -19.00 7.61 -6.21
C ALA A 241 -20.23 7.63 -5.30
N LYS A 242 -20.22 6.89 -4.17
CA LYS A 242 -21.40 6.69 -3.31
C LYS A 242 -21.50 7.65 -2.12
N GLY A 243 -20.87 8.82 -2.19
CA GLY A 243 -20.86 9.80 -1.10
C GLY A 243 -20.04 9.38 0.12
N ARG A 244 -19.29 8.27 0.04
CA ARG A 244 -18.49 7.74 1.13
C ARG A 244 -17.02 7.64 0.78
N THR A 245 -16.15 8.13 1.66
CA THR A 245 -14.70 8.01 1.55
C THR A 245 -14.25 6.63 1.99
N ARG A 246 -13.35 5.99 1.22
CA ARG A 246 -12.67 4.77 1.62
C ARG A 246 -11.45 5.10 2.46
N PHE A 247 -11.32 4.42 3.59
CA PHE A 247 -10.14 4.43 4.44
C PHE A 247 -9.55 3.03 4.54
N SER A 248 -8.26 2.94 4.34
CA SER A 248 -7.48 1.71 4.51
C SER A 248 -6.09 2.06 5.01
N LEU A 249 -5.43 1.09 5.61
CA LEU A 249 -4.02 1.16 5.96
C LEU A 249 -3.22 0.31 5.01
N ASP A 250 -2.00 0.70 4.72
CA ASP A 250 -1.03 -0.15 4.07
C ASP A 250 0.38 0.08 4.66
N PHE A 251 1.15 -0.95 4.60
CA PHE A 251 2.59 -0.91 4.76
C PHE A 251 3.21 -1.96 3.83
N ARG A 252 4.46 -1.82 3.58
CA ARG A 252 5.19 -2.72 2.70
C ARG A 252 6.25 -3.45 3.49
N ILE A 253 6.44 -4.72 3.18
CA ILE A 253 7.49 -5.55 3.76
C ILE A 253 8.43 -6.04 2.68
N VAL A 254 9.68 -6.22 3.05
CA VAL A 254 10.73 -6.78 2.21
C VAL A 254 11.58 -7.72 3.05
N GLN A 255 11.75 -8.95 2.61
CA GLN A 255 12.80 -9.82 3.15
C GLN A 255 14.14 -9.35 2.60
N LEU A 256 15.04 -8.93 3.50
CA LEU A 256 16.26 -8.23 3.12
C LEU A 256 17.19 -9.06 2.26
N GLU A 257 17.40 -10.33 2.64
CA GLU A 257 18.22 -11.25 1.88
C GLU A 257 17.69 -11.53 0.47
N ASP A 258 16.36 -11.46 0.28
CA ASP A 258 15.77 -11.60 -1.04
C ASP A 258 16.03 -10.35 -1.89
N ALA A 259 15.89 -9.17 -1.30
CA ALA A 259 16.18 -7.92 -1.99
C ALA A 259 17.66 -7.83 -2.38
N GLU A 260 18.58 -8.16 -1.47
CA GLU A 260 20.03 -8.17 -1.69
C GLU A 260 20.45 -9.16 -2.79
N ALA A 261 19.78 -10.30 -2.85
CA ALA A 261 20.03 -11.33 -3.87
C ALA A 261 19.27 -11.12 -5.18
N GLY A 262 18.50 -10.03 -5.30
CA GLY A 262 17.66 -9.75 -6.46
C GLY A 262 16.52 -10.76 -6.66
N ARG A 263 16.15 -11.50 -5.62
CA ARG A 263 14.99 -12.41 -5.65
C ARG A 263 13.71 -11.62 -5.44
N GLY A 264 12.65 -11.98 -6.14
CA GLY A 264 11.35 -11.28 -6.04
C GLY A 264 10.46 -11.58 -7.23
N ALA A 265 9.42 -10.80 -7.35
CA ALA A 265 8.47 -10.87 -8.45
C ALA A 265 9.08 -10.39 -9.79
N PRO A 266 8.49 -10.74 -10.95
CA PRO A 266 8.88 -10.16 -12.21
C PRO A 266 8.77 -8.64 -12.20
N ASN A 267 9.88 -7.96 -12.44
CA ASN A 267 9.92 -6.49 -12.50
C ASN A 267 10.14 -6.04 -13.94
N VAL A 268 9.13 -6.31 -14.80
CA VAL A 268 9.26 -6.34 -16.26
C VAL A 268 9.38 -4.98 -16.93
N ASP A 269 8.95 -3.90 -16.23
CA ASP A 269 8.82 -2.58 -16.84
C ASP A 269 9.20 -1.41 -15.91
N ASN A 270 9.75 -1.70 -14.74
CA ASN A 270 10.22 -0.67 -13.83
C ASN A 270 11.53 -0.05 -14.33
N ARG A 271 11.55 1.27 -14.43
CA ARG A 271 12.72 2.07 -14.79
C ARG A 271 13.03 3.16 -13.74
N SER A 272 12.33 3.12 -12.58
CA SER A 272 12.60 4.05 -11.48
C SER A 272 14.03 3.89 -10.93
N ARG A 273 14.55 4.95 -10.34
CA ARG A 273 15.91 5.02 -9.80
C ARG A 273 15.88 5.24 -8.29
N GLY A 274 17.04 5.07 -7.67
CA GLY A 274 17.16 5.12 -6.22
C GLY A 274 16.53 3.90 -5.54
N SER A 275 16.47 3.91 -4.21
CA SER A 275 15.93 2.79 -3.44
C SER A 275 15.10 3.26 -2.26
N ALA A 276 13.84 2.83 -2.23
CA ALA A 276 12.94 3.07 -1.09
C ALA A 276 13.40 2.37 0.20
N LEU A 277 14.29 1.39 0.11
CA LEU A 277 14.81 0.67 1.29
C LEU A 277 15.57 1.57 2.27
N VAL A 278 16.06 2.73 1.85
CA VAL A 278 16.75 3.70 2.73
C VAL A 278 15.84 4.24 3.84
N ASP A 279 14.52 4.27 3.61
CA ASP A 279 13.51 4.74 4.57
C ASP A 279 12.80 3.60 5.31
N TYR A 280 13.18 2.33 5.04
CA TYR A 280 12.56 1.20 5.69
C TYR A 280 13.11 0.99 7.10
N VAL A 281 12.21 0.72 8.01
CA VAL A 281 12.51 0.35 9.41
C VAL A 281 12.86 -1.13 9.46
N ARG A 282 13.88 -1.47 10.26
CA ARG A 282 14.33 -2.86 10.40
C ARG A 282 13.47 -3.59 11.42
N GLY A 283 12.92 -4.74 11.03
CA GLY A 283 12.11 -5.54 11.95
C GLY A 283 12.87 -6.05 13.17
N VAL A 284 14.20 -6.24 13.04
CA VAL A 284 15.08 -6.64 14.16
C VAL A 284 14.97 -5.68 15.36
N ASP A 285 14.68 -4.39 15.12
CA ASP A 285 14.55 -3.38 16.16
C ASP A 285 13.27 -3.57 17.02
N PHE A 286 12.41 -4.51 16.65
CA PHE A 286 11.16 -4.85 17.33
C PHE A 286 11.14 -6.24 17.96
N VAL A 287 12.15 -7.05 17.78
CA VAL A 287 12.17 -8.46 18.28
C VAL A 287 11.88 -8.56 19.78
N GLY A 288 12.34 -7.61 20.58
CA GLY A 288 12.07 -7.57 22.03
C GLY A 288 10.73 -6.94 22.44
N GLU A 289 9.92 -6.49 21.48
CA GLU A 289 8.67 -5.76 21.73
C GLU A 289 7.41 -6.52 21.29
N LEU A 290 7.54 -7.73 20.77
CA LEU A 290 6.44 -8.54 20.23
C LEU A 290 5.79 -9.47 21.24
#